data_7fd37868b7e894fa482f0b0701c51962
#
_entry.id   7fd37868b7e894fa482f0b0701c51962
#
_cell.length_a   1.000
_cell.length_b   1.000
_cell.length_c   1.000
_cell.angle_alpha   90.00
_cell.angle_beta   90.00
_cell.angle_gamma   90.00
#
_symmetry.space_group_name_H-M   'P 1'
#
loop_
_entity.id
_entity.type
_entity.pdbx_description
1 polymer ?
#
loop_
_entity_poly.entity_id
_entity_poly.type
_entity_poly.pdbx_seq_one_letter_code
_entity_poly.pdbx_strand_id
1 'polypeptide(L)'
;MITIEFIVIILCLLIGTRFGGMGLGLISGIGLFILSFVFGLQPGKPPVDVMLTILAVIGCAATLQTAGGLNVMMQFAERLLRKHPQHITLLAPFTTWMLTFLCGTGHVVYTMFPIIADIALKKGIRPERPMAVASVASQMAITASPVSVAVVSLVSILGAQHGIGHAWGILEILAVSVPASLSGVAIAALWSLRRGKNLADDPEFQEKLKDPKQREFIYGGTETLMDQRFPKQAYWSTWIFFAGIAVVVLLGALPELRPAFEIKGKMTALSMNLVIQMMMLIAGAIMLMTCKVNASAISNGAVFKAGMVAIFSVFGVAWMSDTFFQAHLDELKMALEGVVKSHPWTYAIVLFLVSKLVNSQAAALTAVAPMGLMLGIDPKMLVAFFPASYGYFVLPTYPSDLACIGFDRSGTTRIGKFIINHSFILPGLIGVSCACVVSYLLVQTFF
;
A
#
# COMPACT_ATOMS: atom_id res chain seq x y z
N MET A 1 -15.04 -28.38 14.26
CA MET A 1 -15.21 -27.00 14.77
C MET A 1 -14.37 -26.03 13.97
N ILE A 2 -13.07 -26.20 13.87
CA ILE A 2 -12.12 -25.29 13.16
C ILE A 2 -12.56 -24.87 11.76
N THR A 3 -13.10 -25.80 10.94
CA THR A 3 -13.55 -25.49 9.57
C THR A 3 -14.74 -24.52 9.56
N ILE A 4 -15.69 -24.67 10.49
CA ILE A 4 -16.89 -23.82 10.57
C ILE A 4 -16.47 -22.41 11.04
N GLU A 5 -15.60 -22.32 12.03
CA GLU A 5 -15.06 -21.06 12.55
C GLU A 5 -14.24 -20.31 11.46
N PHE A 6 -13.44 -21.05 10.68
CA PHE A 6 -12.74 -20.51 9.53
C PHE A 6 -13.70 -19.99 8.44
N ILE A 7 -14.78 -20.72 8.16
CA ILE A 7 -15.84 -20.28 7.24
C ILE A 7 -16.48 -18.98 7.73
N VAL A 8 -16.72 -18.82 9.03
CA VAL A 8 -17.25 -17.57 9.60
C VAL A 8 -16.30 -16.40 9.30
N ILE A 9 -14.99 -16.58 9.48
CA ILE A 9 -13.99 -15.55 9.15
C ILE A 9 -14.10 -15.18 7.68
N ILE A 10 -14.07 -16.15 6.78
CA ILE A 10 -14.13 -15.90 5.33
C ILE A 10 -15.44 -15.19 4.96
N LEU A 11 -16.57 -15.59 5.51
CA LEU A 11 -17.85 -14.91 5.27
C LEU A 11 -17.84 -13.47 5.76
N CYS A 12 -17.29 -13.19 6.95
CA CYS A 12 -17.17 -11.83 7.46
C CYS A 12 -16.27 -10.97 6.58
N LEU A 13 -15.14 -11.51 6.08
CA LEU A 13 -14.27 -10.81 5.14
C LEU A 13 -14.98 -10.51 3.81
N LEU A 14 -15.67 -11.48 3.23
CA LEU A 14 -16.41 -11.31 1.96
C LEU A 14 -17.55 -10.29 2.10
N ILE A 15 -18.33 -10.38 3.17
CA ILE A 15 -19.42 -9.44 3.44
C ILE A 15 -18.83 -8.05 3.72
N GLY A 16 -17.77 -7.97 4.54
CA GLY A 16 -17.12 -6.70 4.89
C GLY A 16 -16.59 -5.95 3.68
N THR A 17 -15.98 -6.65 2.72
CA THR A 17 -15.48 -6.04 1.48
C THR A 17 -16.60 -5.51 0.59
N ARG A 18 -17.78 -6.14 0.61
CA ARG A 18 -18.95 -5.67 -0.15
C ARG A 18 -19.46 -4.31 0.32
N PHE A 19 -19.39 -4.02 1.62
CA PHE A 19 -19.80 -2.72 2.16
C PHE A 19 -18.74 -1.62 1.94
N GLY A 20 -17.46 -2.01 1.75
CA GLY A 20 -16.37 -1.08 1.54
C GLY A 20 -16.07 -0.19 2.76
N GLY A 21 -15.13 0.73 2.61
CA GLY A 21 -14.77 1.68 3.67
C GLY A 21 -14.45 0.99 5.00
N MET A 22 -15.07 1.44 6.09
CA MET A 22 -14.90 0.83 7.42
C MET A 22 -15.64 -0.49 7.59
N GLY A 23 -16.47 -0.88 6.63
CA GLY A 23 -17.33 -2.08 6.72
C GLY A 23 -16.54 -3.36 6.99
N LEU A 24 -15.34 -3.49 6.40
CA LEU A 24 -14.48 -4.64 6.63
C LEU A 24 -14.15 -4.83 8.13
N GLY A 25 -13.72 -3.77 8.79
CA GLY A 25 -13.39 -3.82 10.22
C GLY A 25 -14.61 -4.05 11.11
N LEU A 26 -15.71 -3.35 10.83
CA LEU A 26 -16.94 -3.46 11.63
C LEU A 26 -17.57 -4.86 11.52
N ILE A 27 -17.63 -5.43 10.33
CA ILE A 27 -18.18 -6.77 10.11
C ILE A 27 -17.25 -7.86 10.69
N SER A 28 -15.94 -7.64 10.68
CA SER A 28 -15.02 -8.52 11.41
C SER A 28 -15.28 -8.52 12.92
N GLY A 29 -15.82 -7.43 13.48
CA GLY A 29 -16.33 -7.39 14.85
C GLY A 29 -17.50 -8.37 15.10
N ILE A 30 -18.38 -8.57 14.12
CA ILE A 30 -19.44 -9.60 14.20
C ILE A 30 -18.80 -11.00 14.21
N GLY A 31 -17.80 -11.23 13.35
CA GLY A 31 -17.04 -12.49 13.34
C GLY A 31 -16.38 -12.77 14.68
N LEU A 32 -15.71 -11.76 15.26
CA LEU A 32 -15.12 -11.86 16.58
C LEU A 32 -16.15 -12.20 17.66
N PHE A 33 -17.33 -11.55 17.63
CA PHE A 33 -18.43 -11.85 18.54
C PHE A 33 -18.88 -13.31 18.39
N ILE A 34 -19.09 -13.79 17.17
CA ILE A 34 -19.49 -15.18 16.91
C ILE A 34 -18.43 -16.15 17.42
N LEU A 35 -17.14 -15.92 17.13
CA LEU A 35 -16.05 -16.76 17.59
C LEU A 35 -16.02 -16.85 19.12
N SER A 36 -16.20 -15.73 19.80
CA SER A 36 -16.07 -15.68 21.26
C SER A 36 -17.34 -16.11 22.00
N PHE A 37 -18.52 -15.64 21.60
CA PHE A 37 -19.78 -15.89 22.36
C PHE A 37 -20.52 -17.15 21.89
N VAL A 38 -20.39 -17.57 20.62
CA VAL A 38 -21.05 -18.77 20.12
C VAL A 38 -20.13 -19.99 20.20
N PHE A 39 -18.86 -19.83 19.75
CA PHE A 39 -17.88 -20.92 19.76
C PHE A 39 -17.06 -21.00 21.06
N GLY A 40 -17.13 -19.97 21.92
CA GLY A 40 -16.43 -19.96 23.21
C GLY A 40 -14.92 -19.74 23.10
N LEU A 41 -14.42 -19.21 21.99
CA LEU A 41 -13.00 -18.94 21.83
C LEU A 41 -12.59 -17.72 22.68
N GLN A 42 -11.47 -17.83 23.38
CA GLN A 42 -10.93 -16.70 24.13
C GLN A 42 -10.51 -15.60 23.16
N PRO A 43 -10.99 -14.35 23.30
CA PRO A 43 -10.57 -13.25 22.44
C PRO A 43 -9.07 -13.04 22.48
N GLY A 44 -8.45 -12.96 21.31
CA GLY A 44 -7.06 -12.58 21.13
C GLY A 44 -6.82 -11.11 21.49
N LYS A 45 -5.66 -10.58 21.15
CA LYS A 45 -5.29 -9.20 21.44
C LYS A 45 -5.41 -8.31 20.19
N PRO A 46 -6.08 -7.15 20.28
CA PRO A 46 -6.07 -6.19 19.20
C PRO A 46 -4.66 -5.62 19.00
N PRO A 47 -4.27 -5.28 17.76
CA PRO A 47 -2.91 -4.78 17.43
C PRO A 47 -2.77 -3.28 17.78
N VAL A 48 -2.82 -2.93 19.07
CA VAL A 48 -2.90 -1.54 19.55
C VAL A 48 -1.69 -0.72 19.11
N ASP A 49 -0.47 -1.25 19.25
CA ASP A 49 0.77 -0.54 18.87
C ASP A 49 0.80 -0.21 17.37
N VAL A 50 0.34 -1.14 16.53
CA VAL A 50 0.20 -0.92 15.09
C VAL A 50 -0.80 0.20 14.83
N MET A 51 -1.96 0.17 15.47
CA MET A 51 -3.03 1.17 15.29
C MET A 51 -2.57 2.57 15.71
N LEU A 52 -1.88 2.70 16.84
CA LEU A 52 -1.35 3.99 17.32
C LEU A 52 -0.29 4.55 16.37
N THR A 53 0.58 3.69 15.83
CA THR A 53 1.59 4.12 14.87
C THR A 53 0.95 4.57 13.56
N ILE A 54 -0.03 3.84 13.06
CA ILE A 54 -0.82 4.23 11.88
C ILE A 54 -1.50 5.58 12.13
N LEU A 55 -2.10 5.78 13.29
CA LEU A 55 -2.81 7.02 13.65
C LEU A 55 -1.87 8.24 13.62
N ALA A 56 -0.67 8.12 14.17
CA ALA A 56 0.33 9.19 14.17
C ALA A 56 0.78 9.54 12.74
N VAL A 57 1.07 8.53 11.92
CA VAL A 57 1.48 8.73 10.51
C VAL A 57 0.36 9.39 9.70
N ILE A 58 -0.88 8.94 9.86
CA ILE A 58 -2.04 9.50 9.16
C ILE A 58 -2.26 10.95 9.60
N GLY A 59 -2.16 11.26 10.88
CA GLY A 59 -2.26 12.62 11.40
C GLY A 59 -1.27 13.57 10.72
N CYS A 60 -0.02 13.15 10.61
CA CYS A 60 1.02 13.92 9.91
C CYS A 60 0.71 14.09 8.42
N ALA A 61 0.40 13.01 7.70
CA ALA A 61 0.14 13.04 6.26
C ALA A 61 -1.15 13.83 5.91
N ALA A 62 -2.18 13.75 6.73
CA ALA A 62 -3.41 14.55 6.56
C ALA A 62 -3.16 16.03 6.83
N THR A 63 -2.28 16.37 7.76
CA THR A 63 -1.84 17.75 8.00
C THR A 63 -1.06 18.29 6.79
N LEU A 64 -0.16 17.50 6.20
CA LEU A 64 0.52 17.81 4.94
C LEU A 64 -0.47 18.08 3.81
N GLN A 65 -1.49 17.22 3.66
CA GLN A 65 -2.54 17.41 2.65
C GLN A 65 -3.28 18.72 2.85
N THR A 66 -3.70 19.01 4.08
CA THR A 66 -4.44 20.23 4.41
C THR A 66 -3.61 21.49 4.24
N ALA A 67 -2.29 21.42 4.46
CA ALA A 67 -1.34 22.51 4.20
C ALA A 67 -1.07 22.73 2.70
N GLY A 68 -1.54 21.85 1.81
CA GLY A 68 -1.32 21.91 0.37
C GLY A 68 0.01 21.28 -0.10
N GLY A 69 0.82 20.72 0.79
CA GLY A 69 2.11 20.13 0.44
C GLY A 69 2.00 18.95 -0.52
N LEU A 70 0.93 18.17 -0.41
CA LEU A 70 0.65 17.08 -1.36
C LEU A 70 0.46 17.60 -2.78
N ASN A 71 -0.20 18.75 -2.97
CA ASN A 71 -0.39 19.36 -4.28
C ASN A 71 0.94 19.84 -4.89
N VAL A 72 1.86 20.34 -4.07
CA VAL A 72 3.22 20.71 -4.50
C VAL A 72 3.97 19.49 -5.04
N MET A 73 3.88 18.36 -4.34
CA MET A 73 4.52 17.11 -4.79
C MET A 73 3.92 16.62 -6.11
N MET A 74 2.58 16.70 -6.26
CA MET A 74 1.89 16.33 -7.51
C MET A 74 2.24 17.25 -8.67
N GLN A 75 2.36 18.58 -8.45
CA GLN A 75 2.81 19.52 -9.49
C GLN A 75 4.22 19.20 -9.99
N PHE A 76 5.12 18.84 -9.09
CA PHE A 76 6.46 18.41 -9.47
C PHE A 76 6.43 17.14 -10.34
N ALA A 77 5.61 16.17 -9.97
CA ALA A 77 5.41 14.95 -10.75
C ALA A 77 4.85 15.23 -12.15
N GLU A 78 3.83 16.08 -12.26
CA GLU A 78 3.27 16.49 -13.55
C GLU A 78 4.32 17.18 -14.44
N ARG A 79 5.12 18.06 -13.85
CA ARG A 79 6.21 18.75 -14.59
C ARG A 79 7.20 17.76 -15.19
N LEU A 80 7.59 16.73 -14.43
CA LEU A 80 8.49 15.68 -14.89
C LEU A 80 7.90 14.91 -16.09
N LEU A 81 6.64 14.51 -16.00
CA LEU A 81 5.96 13.74 -17.06
C LEU A 81 5.80 14.56 -18.35
N ARG A 82 5.42 15.84 -18.23
CA ARG A 82 5.25 16.73 -19.39
C ARG A 82 6.57 17.11 -20.06
N LYS A 83 7.70 17.03 -19.33
CA LYS A 83 9.03 17.27 -19.91
C LYS A 83 9.48 16.13 -20.82
N HIS A 84 9.08 14.89 -20.56
CA HIS A 84 9.51 13.71 -21.31
C HIS A 84 8.32 12.82 -21.76
N PRO A 85 7.39 13.38 -22.57
CA PRO A 85 6.12 12.72 -22.85
C PRO A 85 6.26 11.45 -23.70
N GLN A 86 7.33 11.32 -24.50
CA GLN A 86 7.61 10.12 -25.29
C GLN A 86 7.92 8.88 -24.43
N HIS A 87 8.39 9.10 -23.21
CA HIS A 87 8.72 8.01 -22.25
C HIS A 87 7.63 7.79 -21.19
N ILE A 88 6.40 8.27 -21.44
CA ILE A 88 5.31 8.25 -20.48
C ILE A 88 5.03 6.83 -19.94
N THR A 89 5.17 5.79 -20.78
CA THR A 89 4.92 4.39 -20.38
C THR A 89 5.89 3.92 -19.29
N LEU A 90 7.11 4.44 -19.27
CA LEU A 90 8.10 4.14 -18.23
C LEU A 90 8.02 5.13 -17.07
N LEU A 91 7.96 6.43 -17.38
CA LEU A 91 8.03 7.49 -16.37
C LEU A 91 6.77 7.54 -15.47
N ALA A 92 5.58 7.30 -16.03
CA ALA A 92 4.36 7.38 -15.23
C ALA A 92 4.34 6.37 -14.08
N PRO A 93 4.64 5.07 -14.26
CA PRO A 93 4.74 4.11 -13.16
C PRO A 93 5.77 4.52 -12.09
N PHE A 94 6.97 4.96 -12.50
CA PHE A 94 7.97 5.40 -11.53
C PHE A 94 7.56 6.67 -10.79
N THR A 95 6.89 7.60 -11.46
CA THR A 95 6.39 8.83 -10.85
C THR A 95 5.29 8.52 -9.82
N THR A 96 4.34 7.65 -10.15
CA THR A 96 3.28 7.24 -9.22
C THR A 96 3.82 6.40 -8.07
N TRP A 97 4.81 5.55 -8.34
CA TRP A 97 5.55 4.82 -7.30
C TRP A 97 6.23 5.79 -6.33
N MET A 98 6.97 6.79 -6.86
CA MET A 98 7.66 7.79 -6.06
C MET A 98 6.70 8.61 -5.20
N LEU A 99 5.58 9.06 -5.77
CA LEU A 99 4.57 9.80 -5.01
C LEU A 99 3.99 8.96 -3.86
N THR A 100 3.66 7.70 -4.11
CA THR A 100 3.17 6.80 -3.07
C THR A 100 4.24 6.48 -2.04
N PHE A 101 5.48 6.25 -2.46
CA PHE A 101 6.62 6.07 -1.56
C PHE A 101 6.75 7.24 -0.57
N LEU A 102 6.65 8.48 -1.07
CA LEU A 102 6.75 9.68 -0.27
C LEU A 102 5.52 9.93 0.61
N CYS A 103 4.32 9.66 0.11
CA CYS A 103 3.06 9.97 0.81
C CYS A 103 2.53 8.83 1.69
N GLY A 104 3.05 7.61 1.53
CA GLY A 104 2.60 6.41 2.27
C GLY A 104 1.23 5.86 1.84
N THR A 105 0.62 6.42 0.79
CA THR A 105 -0.72 6.02 0.32
C THR A 105 -0.82 5.98 -1.19
N GLY A 106 -1.41 4.91 -1.75
CA GLY A 106 -1.64 4.77 -3.20
C GLY A 106 -2.73 5.70 -3.76
N HIS A 107 -3.48 6.40 -2.93
CA HIS A 107 -4.57 7.27 -3.41
C HIS A 107 -4.09 8.50 -4.19
N VAL A 108 -2.83 8.88 -4.03
CA VAL A 108 -2.21 9.99 -4.79
C VAL A 108 -2.26 9.78 -6.29
N VAL A 109 -2.35 8.54 -6.77
CA VAL A 109 -2.40 8.21 -8.19
C VAL A 109 -3.66 8.73 -8.90
N TYR A 110 -4.77 8.94 -8.19
CA TYR A 110 -6.02 9.43 -8.79
C TYR A 110 -5.86 10.76 -9.51
N THR A 111 -5.07 11.65 -8.95
CA THR A 111 -4.78 12.97 -9.55
C THR A 111 -3.82 12.88 -10.74
N MET A 112 -3.05 11.80 -10.82
CA MET A 112 -2.11 11.57 -11.91
C MET A 112 -2.75 10.90 -13.14
N PHE A 113 -3.82 10.13 -12.97
CA PHE A 113 -4.45 9.42 -14.08
C PHE A 113 -4.91 10.34 -15.22
N PRO A 114 -5.65 11.45 -14.96
CA PRO A 114 -6.04 12.37 -16.04
C PRO A 114 -4.84 12.94 -16.79
N ILE A 115 -3.76 13.26 -16.06
CA ILE A 115 -2.52 13.83 -16.62
C ILE A 115 -1.80 12.79 -17.50
N ILE A 116 -1.68 11.54 -17.00
CA ILE A 116 -1.04 10.45 -17.75
C ILE A 116 -1.83 10.15 -19.03
N ALA A 117 -3.17 10.08 -18.92
CA ALA A 117 -4.04 9.84 -20.07
C ALA A 117 -3.91 10.95 -21.14
N ASP A 118 -3.93 12.23 -20.71
CA ASP A 118 -3.79 13.39 -21.60
C ASP A 118 -2.45 13.39 -22.36
N ILE A 119 -1.34 13.16 -21.65
CA ILE A 119 -0.01 13.10 -22.23
C ILE A 119 0.10 11.93 -23.22
N ALA A 120 -0.38 10.74 -22.84
CA ALA A 120 -0.35 9.55 -23.68
C ALA A 120 -1.14 9.75 -24.97
N LEU A 121 -2.37 10.25 -24.88
CA LEU A 121 -3.23 10.55 -26.04
C LEU A 121 -2.61 11.56 -27.00
N LYS A 122 -2.09 12.68 -26.47
CA LYS A 122 -1.43 13.72 -27.28
C LYS A 122 -0.18 13.21 -28.02
N LYS A 123 0.44 12.15 -27.52
CA LYS A 123 1.61 11.49 -28.14
C LYS A 123 1.26 10.27 -28.98
N GLY A 124 -0.02 9.95 -29.14
CA GLY A 124 -0.46 8.77 -29.87
C GLY A 124 -0.12 7.44 -29.18
N ILE A 125 0.26 7.49 -27.90
CA ILE A 125 0.57 6.31 -27.09
C ILE A 125 -0.75 5.77 -26.52
N ARG A 126 -0.97 4.46 -26.59
CA ARG A 126 -2.11 3.78 -26.00
C ARG A 126 -2.14 4.01 -24.47
N PRO A 127 -3.15 4.72 -23.90
CA PRO A 127 -3.19 5.06 -22.47
C PRO A 127 -3.14 3.84 -21.54
N GLU A 128 -3.68 2.70 -21.94
CA GLU A 128 -3.59 1.45 -21.18
C GLU A 128 -2.14 1.11 -20.77
N ARG A 129 -1.15 1.43 -21.60
CA ARG A 129 0.26 1.10 -21.34
C ARG A 129 0.81 1.80 -20.08
N PRO A 130 0.80 3.14 -20.01
CA PRO A 130 1.27 3.83 -18.81
C PRO A 130 0.28 3.74 -17.64
N MET A 131 -1.03 3.80 -17.88
CA MET A 131 -2.01 3.94 -16.82
C MET A 131 -2.18 2.67 -15.99
N ALA A 132 -2.27 1.50 -16.64
CA ALA A 132 -2.42 0.24 -15.90
C ALA A 132 -1.21 -0.03 -15.00
N VAL A 133 0.00 0.19 -15.51
CA VAL A 133 1.21 0.00 -14.70
C VAL A 133 1.35 1.10 -13.64
N ALA A 134 0.91 2.34 -13.91
CA ALA A 134 0.91 3.41 -12.91
C ALA A 134 -0.03 3.09 -11.72
N SER A 135 -1.20 2.47 -11.97
CA SER A 135 -2.07 1.96 -10.90
C SER A 135 -1.35 0.91 -10.07
N VAL A 136 -0.80 -0.11 -10.72
CA VAL A 136 -0.04 -1.20 -10.06
C VAL A 136 1.15 -0.64 -9.27
N ALA A 137 1.94 0.24 -9.88
CA ALA A 137 3.13 0.83 -9.27
C ALA A 137 2.81 1.62 -8.00
N SER A 138 1.71 2.38 -8.00
CA SER A 138 1.27 3.13 -6.83
C SER A 138 0.94 2.21 -5.64
N GLN A 139 0.39 1.04 -5.90
CA GLN A 139 0.07 0.07 -4.84
C GLN A 139 1.30 -0.73 -4.39
N MET A 140 2.19 -1.08 -5.33
CA MET A 140 3.46 -1.74 -5.00
C MET A 140 4.37 -0.85 -4.14
N ALA A 141 4.35 0.47 -4.34
CA ALA A 141 5.12 1.41 -3.55
C ALA A 141 4.73 1.46 -2.07
N ILE A 142 3.53 1.01 -1.71
CA ILE A 142 3.08 0.93 -0.31
C ILE A 142 4.01 0.00 0.49
N THR A 143 4.49 -1.11 -0.10
CA THR A 143 5.43 -2.02 0.56
C THR A 143 6.84 -1.44 0.73
N ALA A 144 7.14 -0.36 0.05
CA ALA A 144 8.44 0.32 0.07
C ALA A 144 8.44 1.65 0.85
N SER A 145 7.27 2.19 1.20
CA SER A 145 7.17 3.50 1.83
C SER A 145 7.40 3.46 3.34
N PRO A 146 8.34 4.25 3.88
CA PRO A 146 8.61 4.29 5.32
C PRO A 146 7.45 4.82 6.16
N VAL A 147 6.49 5.47 5.53
CA VAL A 147 5.31 6.05 6.18
C VAL A 147 4.01 5.34 5.80
N SER A 148 4.09 4.20 5.12
CA SER A 148 2.91 3.42 4.78
C SER A 148 2.43 2.57 5.97
N VAL A 149 1.12 2.38 6.02
CA VAL A 149 0.49 1.50 7.03
C VAL A 149 1.07 0.08 6.97
N ALA A 150 1.35 -0.45 5.78
CA ALA A 150 1.84 -1.82 5.63
C ALA A 150 3.27 -2.01 6.15
N VAL A 151 4.20 -1.10 5.82
CA VAL A 151 5.58 -1.15 6.33
C VAL A 151 5.59 -0.96 7.85
N VAL A 152 4.86 0.02 8.36
CA VAL A 152 4.74 0.27 9.80
C VAL A 152 4.18 -0.94 10.54
N SER A 153 3.18 -1.62 9.97
CA SER A 153 2.63 -2.86 10.53
C SER A 153 3.68 -3.97 10.57
N LEU A 154 4.44 -4.17 9.49
CA LEU A 154 5.48 -5.19 9.45
C LEU A 154 6.60 -4.91 10.47
N VAL A 155 7.07 -3.67 10.55
CA VAL A 155 8.04 -3.24 11.57
C VAL A 155 7.54 -3.55 12.98
N SER A 156 6.27 -3.25 13.28
CA SER A 156 5.66 -3.53 14.57
C SER A 156 5.58 -5.01 14.89
N ILE A 157 5.17 -5.82 13.92
CA ILE A 157 5.03 -7.28 14.08
C ILE A 157 6.40 -7.92 14.32
N LEU A 158 7.41 -7.55 13.54
CA LEU A 158 8.75 -8.10 13.66
C LEU A 158 9.50 -7.56 14.88
N GLY A 159 9.29 -6.30 15.26
CA GLY A 159 9.88 -5.68 16.45
C GLY A 159 9.37 -6.27 17.78
N ALA A 160 8.20 -6.91 17.78
CA ALA A 160 7.67 -7.63 18.95
C ALA A 160 8.39 -8.98 19.20
N GLN A 161 9.16 -9.47 18.25
CA GLN A 161 9.92 -10.74 18.33
C GLN A 161 11.31 -10.52 18.95
N HIS A 162 11.35 -10.21 20.24
CA HIS A 162 12.61 -10.00 20.96
C HIS A 162 13.40 -11.32 21.10
N GLY A 163 14.61 -11.39 20.50
CA GLY A 163 15.58 -12.44 20.77
C GLY A 163 15.67 -13.57 19.76
N ILE A 164 15.00 -13.50 18.61
CA ILE A 164 15.09 -14.52 17.56
C ILE A 164 15.80 -13.92 16.33
N GLY A 165 17.11 -14.18 16.17
CA GLY A 165 17.85 -13.87 14.95
C GLY A 165 18.12 -12.38 14.69
N HIS A 166 18.16 -12.01 13.41
CA HIS A 166 18.41 -10.63 12.96
C HIS A 166 17.26 -9.69 13.32
N ALA A 167 17.60 -8.51 13.84
CA ALA A 167 16.61 -7.48 14.19
C ALA A 167 16.11 -6.78 12.92
N TRP A 168 14.88 -7.05 12.52
CA TRP A 168 14.23 -6.42 11.36
C TRP A 168 13.63 -5.06 11.74
N GLY A 169 14.38 -4.00 11.50
CA GLY A 169 13.91 -2.63 11.62
C GLY A 169 13.39 -2.07 10.29
N ILE A 170 13.04 -0.78 10.31
CA ILE A 170 12.51 -0.10 9.11
C ILE A 170 13.52 -0.06 7.97
N LEU A 171 14.81 0.09 8.27
CA LEU A 171 15.86 0.19 7.24
C LEU A 171 16.09 -1.12 6.54
N GLU A 172 16.17 -2.22 7.28
CA GLU A 172 16.38 -3.56 6.73
C GLU A 172 15.21 -3.93 5.81
N ILE A 173 13.97 -3.64 6.25
CA ILE A 173 12.78 -3.86 5.43
C ILE A 173 12.83 -3.00 4.17
N LEU A 174 13.17 -1.71 4.28
CA LEU A 174 13.26 -0.82 3.12
C LEU A 174 14.42 -1.18 2.19
N ALA A 175 15.57 -1.62 2.72
CA ALA A 175 16.72 -2.07 1.93
C ALA A 175 16.35 -3.25 1.03
N VAL A 176 15.39 -4.07 1.43
CA VAL A 176 14.86 -5.17 0.63
C VAL A 176 13.69 -4.71 -0.25
N SER A 177 12.69 -4.05 0.33
CA SER A 177 11.41 -3.78 -0.36
C SER A 177 11.50 -2.67 -1.41
N VAL A 178 12.38 -1.67 -1.23
CA VAL A 178 12.57 -0.59 -2.22
C VAL A 178 13.13 -1.14 -3.55
N PRO A 179 14.30 -1.80 -3.58
CA PRO A 179 14.81 -2.34 -4.83
C PRO A 179 13.92 -3.44 -5.41
N ALA A 180 13.27 -4.25 -4.57
CA ALA A 180 12.35 -5.29 -5.02
C ALA A 180 11.12 -4.71 -5.73
N SER A 181 10.43 -3.75 -5.13
CA SER A 181 9.25 -3.12 -5.74
C SER A 181 9.60 -2.32 -6.98
N LEU A 182 10.73 -1.58 -6.98
CA LEU A 182 11.21 -0.86 -8.17
C LEU A 182 11.54 -1.81 -9.32
N SER A 183 12.17 -2.95 -9.05
CA SER A 183 12.45 -3.96 -10.06
C SER A 183 11.17 -4.52 -10.66
N GLY A 184 10.17 -4.83 -9.83
CA GLY A 184 8.87 -5.29 -10.28
C GLY A 184 8.15 -4.25 -11.16
N VAL A 185 8.15 -2.99 -10.74
CA VAL A 185 7.58 -1.87 -11.52
C VAL A 185 8.32 -1.69 -12.85
N ALA A 186 9.66 -1.76 -12.83
CA ALA A 186 10.48 -1.62 -14.05
C ALA A 186 10.13 -2.70 -15.07
N ILE A 187 10.09 -3.97 -14.66
CA ILE A 187 9.80 -5.09 -15.57
C ILE A 187 8.35 -5.00 -16.09
N ALA A 188 7.37 -4.67 -15.23
CA ALA A 188 6.00 -4.47 -15.65
C ALA A 188 5.86 -3.31 -16.67
N ALA A 189 6.60 -2.21 -16.47
CA ALA A 189 6.61 -1.06 -17.38
C ALA A 189 7.27 -1.39 -18.72
N LEU A 190 8.40 -2.09 -18.71
CA LEU A 190 9.09 -2.56 -19.91
C LEU A 190 8.21 -3.52 -20.74
N TRP A 191 7.56 -4.48 -20.05
CA TRP A 191 6.59 -5.36 -20.70
C TRP A 191 5.45 -4.56 -21.34
N SER A 192 4.94 -3.55 -20.65
CA SER A 192 3.81 -2.74 -21.10
C SER A 192 4.10 -1.88 -22.33
N LEU A 193 5.37 -1.59 -22.66
CA LEU A 193 5.75 -0.86 -23.89
C LEU A 193 5.18 -1.49 -25.15
N ARG A 194 5.09 -2.83 -25.18
CA ARG A 194 4.63 -3.61 -26.34
C ARG A 194 3.18 -4.08 -26.22
N ARG A 195 2.47 -3.63 -25.16
CA ARG A 195 1.12 -4.09 -24.89
C ARG A 195 0.12 -3.47 -25.85
N GLY A 196 -0.76 -4.32 -26.41
CA GLY A 196 -1.85 -3.91 -27.29
C GLY A 196 -1.38 -3.25 -28.59
N LYS A 197 -2.33 -2.94 -29.48
CA LYS A 197 -2.07 -2.21 -30.74
C LYS A 197 -1.81 -0.73 -30.46
N ASN A 198 -1.01 -0.07 -31.29
CA ASN A 198 -0.91 1.39 -31.26
C ASN A 198 -2.28 2.00 -31.58
N LEU A 199 -2.53 3.22 -31.09
CA LEU A 199 -3.82 3.88 -31.31
C LEU A 199 -4.15 4.06 -32.81
N ALA A 200 -3.13 4.31 -33.64
CA ALA A 200 -3.32 4.42 -35.10
C ALA A 200 -3.78 3.10 -35.75
N ASP A 201 -3.35 1.97 -35.21
CA ASP A 201 -3.59 0.63 -35.74
C ASP A 201 -4.76 -0.09 -35.05
N ASP A 202 -5.41 0.56 -34.07
CA ASP A 202 -6.52 0.00 -33.32
C ASP A 202 -7.87 0.33 -33.96
N PRO A 203 -8.54 -0.65 -34.65
CA PRO A 203 -9.79 -0.38 -35.35
C PRO A 203 -10.92 0.13 -34.45
N GLU A 204 -10.99 -0.38 -33.22
CA GLU A 204 -12.01 0.02 -32.23
C GLU A 204 -11.82 1.49 -31.83
N PHE A 205 -10.59 1.91 -31.63
CA PHE A 205 -10.26 3.30 -31.30
C PHE A 205 -10.49 4.22 -32.51
N GLN A 206 -10.08 3.81 -33.72
CA GLN A 206 -10.26 4.62 -34.95
C GLN A 206 -11.74 4.78 -35.29
N GLU A 207 -12.59 3.78 -35.01
CA GLU A 207 -14.03 3.89 -35.21
C GLU A 207 -14.65 4.94 -34.28
N LYS A 208 -14.23 4.98 -32.99
CA LYS A 208 -14.67 6.02 -32.05
C LYS A 208 -14.30 7.44 -32.50
N LEU A 209 -13.17 7.62 -33.17
CA LEU A 209 -12.72 8.93 -33.66
C LEU A 209 -13.52 9.46 -34.84
N LYS A 210 -14.33 8.64 -35.53
CA LYS A 210 -15.22 9.09 -36.60
C LYS A 210 -16.38 9.94 -36.10
N ASP A 211 -16.81 9.72 -34.83
CA ASP A 211 -17.81 10.56 -34.19
C ASP A 211 -17.14 11.83 -33.63
N PRO A 212 -17.56 13.03 -34.11
CA PRO A 212 -16.99 14.30 -33.64
C PRO A 212 -17.12 14.51 -32.12
N LYS A 213 -18.22 14.06 -31.51
CA LYS A 213 -18.45 14.18 -30.06
C LYS A 213 -17.51 13.28 -29.26
N GLN A 214 -17.30 12.05 -29.72
CA GLN A 214 -16.35 11.13 -29.11
C GLN A 214 -14.91 11.65 -29.25
N ARG A 215 -14.56 12.18 -30.41
CA ARG A 215 -13.24 12.80 -30.63
C ARG A 215 -13.00 14.00 -29.71
N GLU A 216 -13.97 14.88 -29.55
CA GLU A 216 -13.90 16.00 -28.62
C GLU A 216 -13.76 15.52 -27.17
N PHE A 217 -14.53 14.52 -26.75
CA PHE A 217 -14.41 13.93 -25.42
C PHE A 217 -13.03 13.32 -25.18
N ILE A 218 -12.50 12.56 -26.14
CA ILE A 218 -11.20 11.88 -26.02
C ILE A 218 -10.05 12.86 -25.92
N TYR A 219 -10.02 13.89 -26.79
CA TYR A 219 -8.94 14.87 -26.84
C TYR A 219 -9.22 16.17 -26.08
N GLY A 220 -10.38 16.30 -25.44
CA GLY A 220 -10.72 17.42 -24.57
C GLY A 220 -9.67 17.62 -23.48
N GLY A 221 -9.34 18.85 -23.18
CA GLY A 221 -8.27 19.19 -22.23
C GLY A 221 -8.52 18.66 -20.82
N THR A 222 -7.46 18.45 -20.08
CA THR A 222 -7.46 18.09 -18.67
C THR A 222 -6.96 19.28 -17.85
N GLU A 223 -7.56 19.55 -16.70
CA GLU A 223 -7.02 20.53 -15.75
C GLU A 223 -5.58 20.19 -15.39
N THR A 224 -4.73 21.21 -15.34
CA THR A 224 -3.32 21.07 -15.02
C THR A 224 -3.00 21.76 -13.70
N LEU A 225 -2.10 21.17 -12.92
CA LEU A 225 -1.54 21.80 -11.73
C LEU A 225 -0.39 22.76 -12.08
N MET A 226 0.09 22.75 -13.33
CA MET A 226 1.27 23.51 -13.76
C MET A 226 1.12 25.02 -13.59
N ASP A 227 -0.09 25.52 -13.84
CA ASP A 227 -0.42 26.97 -13.77
C ASP A 227 -0.83 27.42 -12.38
N GLN A 228 -0.98 26.47 -11.45
CA GLN A 228 -1.38 26.78 -10.07
C GLN A 228 -0.18 27.27 -9.27
N ARG A 229 -0.34 28.39 -8.59
CA ARG A 229 0.64 28.93 -7.64
C ARG A 229 0.22 28.54 -6.24
N PHE A 230 1.05 27.72 -5.59
CA PHE A 230 0.81 27.34 -4.21
C PHE A 230 1.44 28.36 -3.25
N PRO A 231 0.83 28.61 -2.07
CA PRO A 231 1.40 29.48 -1.06
C PRO A 231 2.70 28.90 -0.50
N LYS A 232 3.58 29.75 0.05
CA LYS A 232 4.87 29.32 0.63
C LYS A 232 4.70 28.23 1.70
N GLN A 233 3.58 28.27 2.44
CA GLN A 233 3.24 27.29 3.48
C GLN A 233 3.13 25.86 2.93
N ALA A 234 2.63 25.69 1.69
CA ALA A 234 2.55 24.39 1.05
C ALA A 234 3.96 23.79 0.77
N TYR A 235 4.91 24.62 0.35
CA TYR A 235 6.30 24.18 0.18
C TYR A 235 6.96 23.87 1.52
N TRP A 236 6.75 24.71 2.53
CA TRP A 236 7.27 24.46 3.88
C TRP A 236 6.74 23.17 4.48
N SER A 237 5.45 22.90 4.35
CA SER A 237 4.86 21.64 4.84
C SER A 237 5.48 20.41 4.19
N THR A 238 5.79 20.49 2.88
CA THR A 238 6.49 19.40 2.17
C THR A 238 7.88 19.16 2.74
N TRP A 239 8.67 20.22 3.00
CA TRP A 239 9.99 20.10 3.58
C TRP A 239 9.97 19.58 5.03
N ILE A 240 9.02 20.06 5.86
CA ILE A 240 8.86 19.58 7.25
C ILE A 240 8.53 18.08 7.23
N PHE A 241 7.65 17.65 6.34
CA PHE A 241 7.29 16.23 6.20
C PHE A 241 8.50 15.37 5.81
N PHE A 242 9.29 15.81 4.82
CA PHE A 242 10.50 15.08 4.42
C PHE A 242 11.56 15.07 5.52
N ALA A 243 11.72 16.17 6.23
CA ALA A 243 12.61 16.22 7.39
C ALA A 243 12.18 15.24 8.49
N GLY A 244 10.87 15.13 8.76
CA GLY A 244 10.33 14.16 9.71
C GLY A 244 10.65 12.72 9.30
N ILE A 245 10.44 12.36 8.02
CA ILE A 245 10.80 11.04 7.49
C ILE A 245 12.32 10.81 7.61
N ALA A 246 13.13 11.79 7.24
CA ALA A 246 14.59 11.67 7.30
C ALA A 246 15.07 11.41 8.74
N VAL A 247 14.47 12.07 9.73
CA VAL A 247 14.77 11.84 11.15
C VAL A 247 14.36 10.44 11.59
N VAL A 248 13.19 9.94 11.18
CA VAL A 248 12.76 8.56 11.47
C VAL A 248 13.75 7.55 10.89
N VAL A 249 14.14 7.74 9.63
CA VAL A 249 15.11 6.87 8.95
C VAL A 249 16.48 6.94 9.65
N LEU A 250 16.95 8.14 10.01
CA LEU A 250 18.22 8.34 10.73
C LEU A 250 18.23 7.64 12.10
N LEU A 251 17.16 7.80 12.88
CA LEU A 251 17.03 7.14 14.20
C LEU A 251 16.84 5.62 14.08
N GLY A 252 16.35 5.14 12.93
CA GLY A 252 16.35 3.73 12.59
C GLY A 252 17.76 3.20 12.29
N ALA A 253 18.53 3.97 11.51
CA ALA A 253 19.93 3.65 11.12
C ALA A 253 20.90 3.66 12.29
N LEU A 254 20.70 4.58 13.21
CA LEU A 254 21.62 4.85 14.33
C LEU A 254 20.89 4.66 15.67
N PRO A 255 20.74 3.40 16.14
CA PRO A 255 20.05 3.09 17.40
C PRO A 255 20.63 3.83 18.60
N GLU A 256 21.93 4.17 18.56
CA GLU A 256 22.64 4.89 19.62
C GLU A 256 22.12 6.33 19.80
N LEU A 257 21.53 6.92 18.78
CA LEU A 257 20.91 8.26 18.89
C LEU A 257 19.55 8.23 19.59
N ARG A 258 18.96 7.04 19.78
CA ARG A 258 17.71 6.91 20.50
C ARG A 258 17.94 6.95 21.99
N PRO A 259 17.11 7.70 22.76
CA PRO A 259 17.21 7.69 24.21
C PRO A 259 16.99 6.27 24.73
N ALA A 260 17.81 5.85 25.68
CA ALA A 260 17.69 4.57 26.36
C ALA A 260 17.22 4.78 27.80
N PHE A 261 16.32 3.92 28.23
CA PHE A 261 15.73 3.93 29.56
C PHE A 261 16.01 2.62 30.28
N GLU A 262 16.16 2.68 31.58
CA GLU A 262 16.27 1.47 32.39
C GLU A 262 14.91 0.82 32.54
N ILE A 263 14.74 -0.36 31.93
CA ILE A 263 13.51 -1.16 32.02
C ILE A 263 13.89 -2.52 32.60
N LYS A 264 13.34 -2.85 33.76
CA LYS A 264 13.61 -4.13 34.49
C LYS A 264 15.10 -4.40 34.67
N GLY A 265 15.89 -3.37 35.03
CA GLY A 265 17.32 -3.48 35.27
C GLY A 265 18.20 -3.59 34.02
N LYS A 266 17.67 -3.33 32.83
CA LYS A 266 18.41 -3.29 31.55
C LYS A 266 18.18 -1.98 30.82
N MET A 267 19.28 -1.36 30.34
CA MET A 267 19.19 -0.19 29.46
C MET A 267 18.61 -0.62 28.11
N THR A 268 17.43 -0.11 27.80
CA THR A 268 16.69 -0.45 26.56
C THR A 268 16.47 0.82 25.76
N ALA A 269 16.94 0.86 24.51
CA ALA A 269 16.70 1.97 23.61
C ALA A 269 15.20 2.09 23.26
N LEU A 270 14.75 3.31 23.05
CA LEU A 270 13.37 3.59 22.64
C LEU A 270 13.00 2.77 21.38
N SER A 271 11.85 2.09 21.42
CA SER A 271 11.40 1.25 20.30
C SER A 271 11.11 2.10 19.06
N MET A 272 11.33 1.52 17.85
CA MET A 272 11.06 2.24 16.61
C MET A 272 9.59 2.64 16.44
N ASN A 273 8.65 1.87 16.98
CA ASN A 273 7.23 2.22 16.97
C ASN A 273 6.98 3.56 17.68
N LEU A 274 7.55 3.74 18.88
CA LEU A 274 7.45 4.99 19.63
C LEU A 274 8.19 6.14 18.93
N VAL A 275 9.35 5.87 18.34
CA VAL A 275 10.09 6.88 17.55
C VAL A 275 9.23 7.38 16.39
N ILE A 276 8.64 6.47 15.60
CA ILE A 276 7.77 6.83 14.46
C ILE A 276 6.58 7.65 14.97
N GLN A 277 5.91 7.19 16.02
CA GLN A 277 4.76 7.89 16.61
C GLN A 277 5.11 9.31 17.01
N MET A 278 6.18 9.50 17.78
CA MET A 278 6.62 10.82 18.26
C MET A 278 7.04 11.73 17.11
N MET A 279 7.87 11.24 16.18
CA MET A 279 8.38 12.06 15.08
C MET A 279 7.28 12.49 14.12
N MET A 280 6.32 11.62 13.83
CA MET A 280 5.17 11.98 12.99
C MET A 280 4.26 12.99 13.68
N LEU A 281 3.99 12.84 14.98
CA LEU A 281 3.22 13.83 15.73
C LEU A 281 3.93 15.19 15.80
N ILE A 282 5.25 15.20 16.01
CA ILE A 282 6.07 16.42 16.01
C ILE A 282 6.03 17.10 14.64
N ALA A 283 6.24 16.35 13.55
CA ALA A 283 6.17 16.91 12.20
C ALA A 283 4.78 17.49 11.89
N GLY A 284 3.72 16.79 12.29
CA GLY A 284 2.33 17.29 12.20
C GLY A 284 2.12 18.57 13.00
N ALA A 285 2.60 18.63 14.24
CA ALA A 285 2.50 19.81 15.11
C ALA A 285 3.27 21.01 14.54
N ILE A 286 4.49 20.81 14.04
CA ILE A 286 5.27 21.87 13.39
C ILE A 286 4.53 22.41 12.16
N MET A 287 4.00 21.53 11.30
CA MET A 287 3.19 21.96 10.15
C MET A 287 1.95 22.75 10.59
N LEU A 288 1.24 22.29 11.62
CA LEU A 288 0.06 22.97 12.16
C LEU A 288 0.40 24.40 12.61
N MET A 289 1.48 24.57 13.34
CA MET A 289 1.90 25.87 13.90
C MET A 289 2.49 26.80 12.83
N THR A 290 3.26 26.29 11.88
CA THR A 290 4.03 27.12 10.94
C THR A 290 3.36 27.32 9.58
N CYS A 291 2.49 26.38 9.16
CA CYS A 291 1.88 26.41 7.83
C CYS A 291 0.42 26.92 7.82
N LYS A 292 -0.05 27.53 8.92
CA LYS A 292 -1.41 28.08 9.05
C LYS A 292 -2.51 27.06 8.72
N VAL A 293 -2.32 25.83 9.14
CA VAL A 293 -3.28 24.74 8.90
C VAL A 293 -4.48 24.90 9.83
N ASN A 294 -5.69 24.79 9.26
CA ASN A 294 -6.90 24.69 10.07
C ASN A 294 -7.05 23.26 10.60
N ALA A 295 -6.91 23.09 11.92
CA ALA A 295 -6.95 21.77 12.57
C ALA A 295 -8.26 21.02 12.31
N SER A 296 -9.41 21.71 12.28
CA SER A 296 -10.71 21.09 12.01
C SER A 296 -10.85 20.60 10.56
N ALA A 297 -10.07 21.14 9.62
CA ALA A 297 -10.10 20.70 8.22
C ALA A 297 -9.30 19.40 7.98
N ILE A 298 -8.39 19.03 8.89
CA ILE A 298 -7.53 17.82 8.75
C ILE A 298 -8.40 16.57 8.63
N SER A 299 -9.42 16.43 9.47
CA SER A 299 -10.31 15.27 9.48
C SER A 299 -11.19 15.13 8.22
N ASN A 300 -11.35 16.21 7.45
CA ASN A 300 -12.13 16.21 6.21
C ASN A 300 -11.31 15.74 4.99
N GLY A 301 -9.98 15.69 5.12
CA GLY A 301 -9.06 15.30 4.07
C GLY A 301 -9.21 13.84 3.63
N ALA A 302 -8.92 13.58 2.36
CA ALA A 302 -8.98 12.22 1.80
C ALA A 302 -7.96 11.28 2.47
N VAL A 303 -6.78 11.78 2.81
CA VAL A 303 -5.74 11.01 3.50
C VAL A 303 -6.21 10.57 4.89
N PHE A 304 -6.84 11.48 5.66
CA PHE A 304 -7.37 11.14 6.97
C PHE A 304 -8.47 10.09 6.87
N LYS A 305 -9.44 10.28 5.96
CA LYS A 305 -10.54 9.32 5.77
C LYS A 305 -10.04 7.94 5.36
N ALA A 306 -9.10 7.86 4.41
CA ALA A 306 -8.50 6.61 3.98
C ALA A 306 -7.72 5.94 5.13
N GLY A 307 -7.01 6.73 5.92
CA GLY A 307 -6.29 6.25 7.09
C GLY A 307 -7.20 5.69 8.17
N MET A 308 -8.32 6.34 8.46
CA MET A 308 -9.30 5.81 9.41
C MET A 308 -9.92 4.50 8.92
N VAL A 309 -10.20 4.36 7.62
CA VAL A 309 -10.62 3.09 7.03
C VAL A 309 -9.58 2.00 7.26
N ALA A 310 -8.29 2.31 7.09
CA ALA A 310 -7.21 1.36 7.34
C ALA A 310 -7.13 0.94 8.82
N ILE A 311 -7.27 1.88 9.76
CA ILE A 311 -7.27 1.58 11.21
C ILE A 311 -8.41 0.64 11.56
N PHE A 312 -9.65 0.95 11.14
CA PHE A 312 -10.80 0.08 11.43
C PHE A 312 -10.64 -1.31 10.80
N SER A 313 -10.10 -1.39 9.59
CA SER A 313 -9.85 -2.67 8.92
C SER A 313 -8.79 -3.50 9.66
N VAL A 314 -7.67 -2.88 10.03
CA VAL A 314 -6.61 -3.54 10.82
C VAL A 314 -7.15 -3.99 12.18
N PHE A 315 -7.89 -3.12 12.88
CA PHE A 315 -8.47 -3.43 14.19
C PHE A 315 -9.37 -4.66 14.13
N GLY A 316 -10.40 -4.63 13.28
CA GLY A 316 -11.39 -5.72 13.24
C GLY A 316 -10.83 -7.01 12.68
N VAL A 317 -10.15 -6.94 11.52
CA VAL A 317 -9.64 -8.14 10.84
C VAL A 317 -8.54 -8.80 11.66
N ALA A 318 -7.56 -8.03 12.15
CA ALA A 318 -6.45 -8.63 12.88
C ALA A 318 -6.92 -9.23 14.22
N TRP A 319 -7.83 -8.56 14.94
CA TRP A 319 -8.34 -9.09 16.21
C TRP A 319 -9.17 -10.37 16.02
N MET A 320 -10.06 -10.39 15.03
CA MET A 320 -10.82 -11.61 14.68
C MET A 320 -9.89 -12.76 14.28
N SER A 321 -8.88 -12.47 13.44
CA SER A 321 -7.92 -13.48 12.97
C SER A 321 -7.04 -14.00 14.12
N ASP A 322 -6.52 -13.10 14.97
CA ASP A 322 -5.71 -13.50 16.15
C ASP A 322 -6.50 -14.39 17.11
N THR A 323 -7.77 -14.08 17.33
CA THR A 323 -8.67 -14.92 18.17
C THR A 323 -8.75 -16.36 17.64
N PHE A 324 -8.95 -16.54 16.35
CA PHE A 324 -9.00 -17.86 15.72
C PHE A 324 -7.64 -18.58 15.76
N PHE A 325 -6.56 -17.87 15.38
CA PHE A 325 -5.24 -18.49 15.31
C PHE A 325 -4.69 -18.87 16.69
N GLN A 326 -4.92 -18.07 17.71
CA GLN A 326 -4.53 -18.41 19.09
C GLN A 326 -5.27 -19.64 19.59
N ALA A 327 -6.57 -19.76 19.28
CA ALA A 327 -7.38 -20.88 19.72
C ALA A 327 -6.99 -22.21 19.04
N HIS A 328 -6.52 -22.17 17.80
CA HIS A 328 -6.20 -23.35 16.99
C HIS A 328 -4.72 -23.52 16.68
N LEU A 329 -3.86 -22.87 17.46
CA LEU A 329 -2.42 -22.82 17.16
C LEU A 329 -1.79 -24.22 17.06
N ASP A 330 -2.14 -25.13 17.98
CA ASP A 330 -1.53 -26.46 18.01
C ASP A 330 -2.00 -27.34 16.85
N GLU A 331 -3.29 -27.28 16.49
CA GLU A 331 -3.82 -28.02 15.33
C GLU A 331 -3.24 -27.48 14.01
N LEU A 332 -3.11 -26.16 13.90
CA LEU A 332 -2.51 -25.52 12.73
C LEU A 332 -1.02 -25.84 12.61
N LYS A 333 -0.30 -25.86 13.71
CA LYS A 333 1.11 -26.31 13.74
C LYS A 333 1.23 -27.73 13.24
N MET A 334 0.47 -28.69 13.80
CA MET A 334 0.53 -30.09 13.37
C MET A 334 0.19 -30.27 11.89
N ALA A 335 -0.80 -29.52 11.37
CA ALA A 335 -1.24 -29.66 10.00
C ALA A 335 -0.30 -28.95 8.97
N LEU A 336 0.30 -27.84 9.32
CA LEU A 336 0.97 -26.95 8.38
C LEU A 336 2.49 -26.86 8.57
N GLU A 337 3.03 -27.21 9.74
CA GLU A 337 4.45 -27.05 10.06
C GLU A 337 5.36 -27.75 9.04
N GLY A 338 5.01 -28.96 8.62
CA GLY A 338 5.77 -29.69 7.60
C GLY A 338 5.76 -29.00 6.24
N VAL A 339 4.62 -28.47 5.82
CA VAL A 339 4.47 -27.77 4.54
C VAL A 339 5.17 -26.42 4.58
N VAL A 340 4.99 -25.66 5.65
CA VAL A 340 5.56 -24.32 5.82
C VAL A 340 7.09 -24.38 5.94
N LYS A 341 7.64 -25.36 6.66
CA LYS A 341 9.10 -25.53 6.80
C LYS A 341 9.75 -25.99 5.49
N SER A 342 9.13 -26.90 4.76
CA SER A 342 9.67 -27.39 3.49
C SER A 342 9.42 -26.41 2.32
N HIS A 343 8.35 -25.61 2.36
CA HIS A 343 7.95 -24.71 1.30
C HIS A 343 7.55 -23.33 1.85
N PRO A 344 8.48 -22.50 2.36
CA PRO A 344 8.19 -21.20 2.96
C PRO A 344 7.45 -20.23 2.01
N TRP A 345 7.62 -20.41 0.70
CA TRP A 345 6.94 -19.64 -0.33
C TRP A 345 5.41 -19.80 -0.32
N THR A 346 4.87 -20.83 0.32
CA THR A 346 3.42 -21.01 0.48
C THR A 346 2.80 -19.86 1.28
N TYR A 347 3.56 -19.25 2.17
CA TYR A 347 3.17 -18.02 2.87
C TYR A 347 2.82 -16.89 1.89
N ALA A 348 3.60 -16.72 0.81
CA ALA A 348 3.32 -15.72 -0.20
C ALA A 348 1.96 -15.92 -0.86
N ILE A 349 1.58 -17.16 -1.15
CA ILE A 349 0.26 -17.48 -1.73
C ILE A 349 -0.86 -17.14 -0.76
N VAL A 350 -0.71 -17.53 0.51
CA VAL A 350 -1.73 -17.22 1.53
C VAL A 350 -1.90 -15.69 1.69
N LEU A 351 -0.79 -14.98 1.83
CA LEU A 351 -0.79 -13.52 1.95
C LEU A 351 -1.43 -12.86 0.73
N PHE A 352 -1.10 -13.33 -0.48
CA PHE A 352 -1.65 -12.84 -1.73
C PHE A 352 -3.17 -13.03 -1.83
N LEU A 353 -3.66 -14.22 -1.52
CA LEU A 353 -5.08 -14.53 -1.53
C LEU A 353 -5.86 -13.75 -0.46
N VAL A 354 -5.33 -13.68 0.76
CA VAL A 354 -5.95 -12.90 1.84
C VAL A 354 -5.98 -11.43 1.49
N SER A 355 -4.90 -10.89 0.90
CA SER A 355 -4.87 -9.48 0.49
C SER A 355 -5.95 -9.16 -0.55
N LYS A 356 -6.28 -10.12 -1.44
CA LYS A 356 -7.41 -9.97 -2.36
C LYS A 356 -8.76 -9.99 -1.62
N LEU A 357 -8.92 -10.86 -0.64
CA LEU A 357 -10.17 -10.94 0.12
C LEU A 357 -10.45 -9.65 0.90
N VAL A 358 -9.43 -9.08 1.52
CA VAL A 358 -9.58 -7.88 2.38
C VAL A 358 -9.36 -6.55 1.63
N ASN A 359 -8.86 -6.58 0.39
CA ASN A 359 -8.50 -5.40 -0.41
C ASN A 359 -7.58 -4.40 0.34
N SER A 360 -6.67 -4.92 1.18
CA SER A 360 -5.77 -4.10 2.00
C SER A 360 -4.49 -4.86 2.31
N GLN A 361 -3.35 -4.27 1.99
CA GLN A 361 -2.02 -4.84 2.29
C GLN A 361 -1.80 -4.93 3.80
N ALA A 362 -2.07 -3.86 4.52
CA ALA A 362 -1.86 -3.80 5.96
C ALA A 362 -2.77 -4.78 6.71
N ALA A 363 -4.07 -4.85 6.36
CA ALA A 363 -5.01 -5.77 6.99
C ALA A 363 -4.64 -7.24 6.70
N ALA A 364 -4.25 -7.57 5.46
CA ALA A 364 -3.79 -8.91 5.12
C ALA A 364 -2.53 -9.29 5.89
N LEU A 365 -1.55 -8.37 5.94
CA LEU A 365 -0.29 -8.59 6.64
C LEU A 365 -0.53 -8.80 8.14
N THR A 366 -1.32 -7.94 8.78
CA THR A 366 -1.61 -8.05 10.22
C THR A 366 -2.43 -9.30 10.59
N ALA A 367 -3.19 -9.84 9.65
CA ALA A 367 -3.88 -11.11 9.83
C ALA A 367 -2.96 -12.33 9.66
N VAL A 368 -2.06 -12.30 8.66
CA VAL A 368 -1.32 -13.50 8.22
C VAL A 368 0.09 -13.57 8.80
N ALA A 369 0.78 -12.44 8.99
CA ALA A 369 2.18 -12.46 9.44
C ALA A 369 2.35 -13.01 10.88
N PRO A 370 1.53 -12.65 11.87
CA PRO A 370 1.62 -13.27 13.20
C PRO A 370 1.41 -14.79 13.17
N MET A 371 0.46 -15.27 12.36
CA MET A 371 0.25 -16.71 12.15
C MET A 371 1.51 -17.37 11.56
N GLY A 372 2.11 -16.76 10.55
CA GLY A 372 3.36 -17.25 9.95
C GLY A 372 4.46 -17.43 10.98
N LEU A 373 4.66 -16.43 11.85
CA LEU A 373 5.63 -16.49 12.96
C LEU A 373 5.30 -17.59 13.96
N MET A 374 4.02 -17.73 14.33
CA MET A 374 3.57 -18.81 15.25
C MET A 374 3.77 -20.21 14.68
N LEU A 375 3.66 -20.36 13.35
CA LEU A 375 3.95 -21.61 12.63
C LEU A 375 5.45 -21.86 12.41
N GLY A 376 6.32 -20.95 12.87
CA GLY A 376 7.76 -21.10 12.78
C GLY A 376 8.38 -20.64 11.45
N ILE A 377 7.67 -19.82 10.67
CA ILE A 377 8.28 -19.15 9.50
C ILE A 377 9.34 -18.17 10.01
N ASP A 378 10.53 -18.25 9.43
CA ASP A 378 11.62 -17.32 9.71
C ASP A 378 11.15 -15.88 9.38
N PRO A 379 11.34 -14.89 10.28
CA PRO A 379 11.03 -13.48 10.02
C PRO A 379 11.55 -12.96 8.69
N LYS A 380 12.72 -13.40 8.23
CA LYS A 380 13.28 -13.05 6.92
C LYS A 380 12.37 -13.44 5.75
N MET A 381 11.60 -14.53 5.86
CA MET A 381 10.68 -14.96 4.81
C MET A 381 9.44 -14.06 4.75
N LEU A 382 9.02 -13.49 5.89
CA LEU A 382 7.94 -12.49 5.89
C LEU A 382 8.36 -11.23 5.12
N VAL A 383 9.61 -10.80 5.27
CA VAL A 383 10.18 -9.68 4.52
C VAL A 383 10.37 -10.05 3.04
N ALA A 384 10.89 -11.24 2.76
CA ALA A 384 11.08 -11.74 1.39
C ALA A 384 9.77 -11.76 0.58
N PHE A 385 8.67 -12.16 1.21
CA PHE A 385 7.37 -12.27 0.54
C PHE A 385 6.41 -11.11 0.84
N PHE A 386 6.89 -10.04 1.45
CA PHE A 386 6.08 -8.85 1.71
C PHE A 386 5.39 -8.28 0.45
N PRO A 387 6.01 -8.26 -0.75
CA PRO A 387 5.34 -7.81 -1.96
C PRO A 387 4.06 -8.59 -2.30
N ALA A 388 3.92 -9.84 -1.86
CA ALA A 388 2.72 -10.65 -2.06
C ALA A 388 1.49 -10.10 -1.30
N SER A 389 1.65 -9.14 -0.38
CA SER A 389 0.53 -8.42 0.23
C SER A 389 -0.29 -7.59 -0.75
N TYR A 390 0.17 -7.41 -1.99
CA TYR A 390 -0.57 -6.75 -3.06
C TYR A 390 -1.17 -7.79 -4.02
N GLY A 391 -2.26 -8.45 -3.66
CA GLY A 391 -3.00 -9.39 -4.49
C GLY A 391 -4.36 -8.86 -4.97
N TYR A 392 -4.83 -7.73 -4.47
CA TYR A 392 -6.19 -7.25 -4.75
C TYR A 392 -6.41 -6.71 -6.17
N PHE A 393 -5.37 -6.58 -6.99
CA PHE A 393 -5.51 -6.31 -8.42
C PHE A 393 -6.06 -7.51 -9.22
N VAL A 394 -6.04 -8.73 -8.69
CA VAL A 394 -6.52 -9.95 -9.41
C VAL A 394 -7.96 -9.82 -9.87
N LEU A 395 -8.81 -9.19 -9.05
CA LEU A 395 -10.12 -8.75 -9.49
C LEU A 395 -10.14 -7.22 -9.48
N PRO A 396 -10.51 -6.53 -10.56
CA PRO A 396 -10.40 -5.08 -10.68
C PRO A 396 -11.55 -4.38 -9.94
N THR A 397 -11.64 -4.61 -8.64
CA THR A 397 -12.64 -4.03 -7.74
C THR A 397 -12.05 -2.95 -6.84
N TYR A 398 -10.73 -2.78 -6.87
CA TYR A 398 -10.08 -1.77 -6.06
C TYR A 398 -10.27 -0.37 -6.65
N PRO A 399 -10.50 0.66 -5.80
CA PRO A 399 -10.84 1.99 -6.29
C PRO A 399 -9.83 2.62 -7.26
N SER A 400 -8.51 2.35 -7.11
CA SER A 400 -7.51 2.87 -8.05
C SER A 400 -7.66 2.29 -9.46
N ASP A 401 -7.99 1.01 -9.57
CA ASP A 401 -8.17 0.35 -10.86
C ASP A 401 -9.43 0.86 -11.57
N LEU A 402 -10.53 1.00 -10.82
CA LEU A 402 -11.77 1.56 -11.34
C LEU A 402 -11.62 3.02 -11.75
N ALA A 403 -10.92 3.82 -10.95
CA ALA A 403 -10.60 5.22 -11.29
C ALA A 403 -9.71 5.30 -12.54
N CYS A 404 -8.70 4.42 -12.64
CA CYS A 404 -7.83 4.33 -13.81
C CYS A 404 -8.65 4.09 -15.10
N ILE A 405 -9.60 3.15 -15.05
CA ILE A 405 -10.52 2.88 -16.17
C ILE A 405 -11.37 4.13 -16.48
N GLY A 406 -11.92 4.77 -15.45
CA GLY A 406 -12.78 5.95 -15.60
C GLY A 406 -12.08 7.18 -16.17
N PHE A 407 -10.80 7.35 -15.89
CA PHE A 407 -9.99 8.47 -16.41
C PHE A 407 -9.42 8.23 -17.82
N ASP A 408 -9.39 6.97 -18.29
CA ASP A 408 -8.96 6.67 -19.67
C ASP A 408 -10.09 6.95 -20.68
N ARG A 409 -10.16 8.17 -21.17
CA ARG A 409 -11.14 8.61 -22.17
C ARG A 409 -11.06 7.84 -23.50
N SER A 410 -9.96 7.17 -23.79
CA SER A 410 -9.84 6.31 -24.98
C SER A 410 -10.59 4.99 -24.84
N GLY A 411 -10.82 4.56 -23.59
CA GLY A 411 -11.42 3.26 -23.27
C GLY A 411 -10.48 2.08 -23.54
N THR A 412 -9.16 2.33 -23.65
CA THR A 412 -8.18 1.26 -23.84
C THR A 412 -7.85 0.55 -22.54
N THR A 413 -7.88 1.25 -21.40
CA THR A 413 -7.81 0.67 -20.06
C THR A 413 -9.19 0.16 -19.68
N ARG A 414 -9.36 -1.15 -19.55
CA ARG A 414 -10.69 -1.75 -19.44
C ARG A 414 -10.73 -3.08 -18.71
N ILE A 415 -11.93 -3.49 -18.34
CA ILE A 415 -12.29 -4.87 -18.02
C ILE A 415 -12.76 -5.52 -19.31
N GLY A 416 -12.15 -6.65 -19.68
CA GLY A 416 -12.53 -7.41 -20.89
C GLY A 416 -13.81 -8.22 -20.68
N LYS A 417 -14.05 -9.20 -21.58
CA LYS A 417 -15.24 -10.05 -21.54
C LYS A 417 -15.39 -10.87 -20.26
N PHE A 418 -14.26 -11.24 -19.64
CA PHE A 418 -14.20 -11.96 -18.37
C PHE A 418 -13.56 -11.07 -17.32
N ILE A 419 -14.01 -11.19 -16.08
CA ILE A 419 -13.57 -10.34 -14.96
C ILE A 419 -12.04 -10.39 -14.71
N ILE A 420 -11.40 -11.51 -15.02
CA ILE A 420 -9.94 -11.68 -14.92
C ILE A 420 -9.19 -11.21 -16.18
N ASN A 421 -9.86 -10.87 -17.27
CA ASN A 421 -9.25 -10.31 -18.47
C ASN A 421 -9.34 -8.79 -18.45
N HIS A 422 -8.59 -8.17 -17.57
CA HIS A 422 -8.55 -6.71 -17.41
C HIS A 422 -7.13 -6.16 -17.51
N SER A 423 -7.03 -4.86 -17.63
CA SER A 423 -5.77 -4.17 -17.90
C SER A 423 -4.71 -4.32 -16.79
N PHE A 424 -5.08 -4.70 -15.58
CA PHE A 424 -4.17 -4.74 -14.42
C PHE A 424 -3.61 -6.13 -14.12
N ILE A 425 -4.21 -7.22 -14.64
CA ILE A 425 -3.84 -8.60 -14.24
C ILE A 425 -2.37 -8.92 -14.57
N LEU A 426 -1.95 -8.71 -15.81
CA LEU A 426 -0.60 -9.06 -16.24
C LEU A 426 0.46 -8.13 -15.62
N PRO A 427 0.30 -6.77 -15.65
CA PRO A 427 1.26 -5.90 -14.97
C PRO A 427 1.36 -6.20 -13.47
N GLY A 428 0.25 -6.52 -12.81
CA GLY A 428 0.22 -6.86 -11.39
C GLY A 428 0.95 -8.17 -11.10
N LEU A 429 0.65 -9.23 -11.86
CA LEU A 429 1.33 -10.53 -11.70
C LEU A 429 2.84 -10.41 -11.98
N ILE A 430 3.23 -9.76 -13.08
CA ILE A 430 4.64 -9.54 -13.42
C ILE A 430 5.33 -8.75 -12.31
N GLY A 431 4.74 -7.63 -11.89
CA GLY A 431 5.32 -6.75 -10.87
C GLY A 431 5.49 -7.45 -9.53
N VAL A 432 4.43 -8.06 -9.00
CA VAL A 432 4.47 -8.72 -7.69
C VAL A 432 5.37 -9.95 -7.69
N SER A 433 5.29 -10.80 -8.73
CA SER A 433 6.15 -11.99 -8.82
C SER A 433 7.63 -11.61 -8.91
N CYS A 434 7.97 -10.62 -9.76
CA CYS A 434 9.34 -10.11 -9.85
C CYS A 434 9.81 -9.52 -8.51
N ALA A 435 8.98 -8.72 -7.86
CA ALA A 435 9.30 -8.14 -6.55
C ALA A 435 9.53 -9.22 -5.49
N CYS A 436 8.71 -10.28 -5.44
CA CYS A 436 8.93 -11.40 -4.52
C CYS A 436 10.25 -12.14 -4.80
N VAL A 437 10.58 -12.39 -6.08
CA VAL A 437 11.84 -13.05 -6.45
C VAL A 437 13.04 -12.19 -6.04
N VAL A 438 13.03 -10.90 -6.38
CA VAL A 438 14.12 -9.98 -6.02
C VAL A 438 14.24 -9.84 -4.51
N SER A 439 13.12 -9.67 -3.80
CA SER A 439 13.09 -9.59 -2.35
C SER A 439 13.67 -10.84 -1.70
N TYR A 440 13.27 -12.03 -2.18
CA TYR A 440 13.81 -13.31 -1.71
C TYR A 440 15.31 -13.40 -1.92
N LEU A 441 15.81 -13.06 -3.12
CA LEU A 441 17.25 -13.09 -3.42
C LEU A 441 18.03 -12.11 -2.53
N LEU A 442 17.53 -10.91 -2.32
CA LEU A 442 18.19 -9.92 -1.44
C LEU A 442 18.25 -10.40 0.01
N VAL A 443 17.15 -10.96 0.52
CA VAL A 443 17.12 -11.51 1.89
C VAL A 443 18.08 -12.68 2.06
N GLN A 444 18.20 -13.56 1.07
CA GLN A 444 19.13 -14.70 1.15
C GLN A 444 20.60 -14.28 1.00
N THR A 445 20.87 -13.15 0.35
CA THR A 445 22.24 -12.71 0.06
C THR A 445 22.80 -11.82 1.16
N PHE A 446 21.98 -10.96 1.77
CA PHE A 446 22.44 -9.90 2.68
C PHE A 446 22.00 -10.08 4.14
N PHE A 447 21.03 -10.95 4.40
CA PHE A 447 20.46 -11.19 5.73
C PHE A 447 20.32 -12.71 6.02
#